data_e0ed334bdd573299508c3345a66770ca
#
_entry.id   e0ed334bdd573299508c3345a66770ca
#
_cell.length_a   1.000
_cell.length_b   1.000
_cell.length_c   1.000
_cell.angle_alpha   90.00
_cell.angle_beta   90.00
_cell.angle_gamma   90.00
#
_symmetry.space_group_name_H-M   'P 1'
#
loop_
_entity.id
_entity.type
_entity.pdbx_description
1 polymer ?
#
loop_
_entity_poly.entity_id
_entity_poly.type
_entity_poly.pdbx_seq_one_letter_code
_entity_poly.pdbx_strand_id
1 'polypeptide(L)'
;MIKGWTAIYYRELLILKRRLPRQIGAWSVSPLLYLVAFGYAMGQGVSIQGHTYIEFLIPGLVAMSSMTQAFAIGSEINIARFYWHIFEEFQAAPISNGAYVLGEVLAGMTRALLAVSIILALGMLFGVKLSLNGFFWAGVLLNSLVFASLAVALAMLVKSHSDQAMMNSFIITPMAFLGGTFFPLERLPEWIQSVLSILPITHASGIIRNAAFGHAIASENWMVLAGCGFICFIFAVLVVHRARD
;
A
#
# COMPACT_ATOMS: atom_id res chain seq x y z
N MET A 1 -9.75 23.07 -14.21
CA MET A 1 -8.59 22.19 -13.95
C MET A 1 -8.77 21.28 -12.75
N ILE A 2 -9.40 21.70 -11.64
CA ILE A 2 -9.67 20.85 -10.46
C ILE A 2 -10.65 19.69 -10.76
N LYS A 3 -11.54 19.88 -11.72
CA LYS A 3 -12.58 18.91 -12.08
C LYS A 3 -12.09 17.63 -12.81
N GLY A 4 -10.88 17.61 -13.36
CA GLY A 4 -10.38 16.44 -14.12
C GLY A 4 -10.07 15.22 -13.24
N TRP A 5 -9.47 15.41 -12.06
CA TRP A 5 -9.15 14.31 -11.15
C TRP A 5 -10.39 13.63 -10.58
N THR A 6 -11.50 14.39 -10.39
CA THR A 6 -12.75 13.83 -9.87
C THR A 6 -13.39 12.85 -10.86
N ALA A 7 -13.30 13.11 -12.17
CA ALA A 7 -13.83 12.22 -13.19
C ALA A 7 -13.07 10.88 -13.20
N ILE A 8 -11.74 10.92 -13.13
CA ILE A 8 -10.89 9.73 -13.09
C ILE A 8 -11.17 8.94 -11.80
N TYR A 9 -11.10 9.60 -10.66
CA TYR A 9 -11.38 8.97 -9.37
C TYR A 9 -12.77 8.35 -9.30
N TYR A 10 -13.80 9.05 -9.78
CA TYR A 10 -15.17 8.54 -9.80
C TYR A 10 -15.32 7.31 -10.70
N ARG A 11 -14.67 7.30 -11.87
CA ARG A 11 -14.60 6.12 -12.74
C ARG A 11 -14.01 4.92 -12.01
N GLU A 12 -12.86 5.08 -11.35
CA GLU A 12 -12.21 4.02 -10.60
C GLU A 12 -13.07 3.53 -9.43
N LEU A 13 -13.76 4.42 -8.74
CA LEU A 13 -14.74 4.05 -7.70
C LEU A 13 -15.91 3.22 -8.24
N LEU A 14 -16.42 3.53 -9.42
CA LEU A 14 -17.49 2.74 -10.04
C LEU A 14 -17.02 1.33 -10.41
N ILE A 15 -15.79 1.21 -10.94
CA ILE A 15 -15.18 -0.08 -11.26
C ILE A 15 -14.99 -0.88 -9.96
N LEU A 16 -14.42 -0.25 -8.93
CA LEU A 16 -14.21 -0.85 -7.62
C LEU A 16 -15.53 -1.33 -7.01
N LYS A 17 -16.57 -0.49 -7.00
CA LYS A 17 -17.89 -0.83 -6.47
C LYS A 17 -18.48 -2.09 -7.12
N ARG A 18 -18.36 -2.23 -8.44
CA ARG A 18 -18.86 -3.41 -9.19
C ARG A 18 -18.11 -4.69 -8.83
N ARG A 19 -16.82 -4.58 -8.51
CA ARG A 19 -15.96 -5.72 -8.19
C ARG A 19 -15.84 -6.00 -6.70
N LEU A 20 -16.32 -5.10 -5.84
CA LEU A 20 -16.11 -5.10 -4.40
C LEU A 20 -16.45 -6.43 -3.72
N PRO A 21 -17.59 -7.11 -4.00
CA PRO A 21 -17.92 -8.38 -3.33
C PRO A 21 -16.85 -9.46 -3.55
N ARG A 22 -16.33 -9.55 -4.77
CA ARG A 22 -15.26 -10.51 -5.10
C ARG A 22 -13.92 -10.10 -4.49
N GLN A 23 -13.63 -8.81 -4.45
CA GLN A 23 -12.38 -8.29 -3.90
C GLN A 23 -12.31 -8.42 -2.39
N ILE A 24 -13.41 -8.24 -1.65
CA ILE A 24 -13.45 -8.46 -0.21
C ILE A 24 -13.01 -9.90 0.11
N GLY A 25 -13.56 -10.89 -0.57
CA GLY A 25 -13.13 -12.28 -0.42
C GLY A 25 -11.65 -12.48 -0.70
N ALA A 26 -11.17 -11.99 -1.85
CA ALA A 26 -9.77 -12.12 -2.24
C ALA A 26 -8.81 -11.42 -1.26
N TRP A 27 -9.16 -10.22 -0.77
CA TRP A 27 -8.35 -9.46 0.19
C TRP A 27 -8.34 -10.07 1.60
N SER A 28 -9.33 -10.86 1.94
CA SER A 28 -9.43 -11.53 3.26
C SER A 28 -8.59 -12.79 3.35
N VAL A 29 -8.39 -13.52 2.25
CA VAL A 29 -7.76 -14.86 2.26
C VAL A 29 -6.33 -14.80 2.80
N SER A 30 -5.46 -13.97 2.21
CA SER A 30 -4.05 -13.92 2.62
C SER A 30 -3.87 -13.45 4.08
N PRO A 31 -4.50 -12.35 4.54
CA PRO A 31 -4.42 -11.96 5.95
C PRO A 31 -4.95 -13.02 6.90
N LEU A 32 -6.06 -13.68 6.55
CA LEU A 32 -6.61 -14.76 7.38
C LEU A 32 -5.62 -15.92 7.49
N LEU A 33 -5.01 -16.34 6.38
CA LEU A 33 -3.99 -17.39 6.39
C LEU A 33 -2.77 -17.00 7.22
N TYR A 34 -2.31 -15.74 7.13
CA TYR A 34 -1.21 -15.25 7.95
C TYR A 34 -1.57 -15.23 9.44
N LEU A 35 -2.78 -14.79 9.80
CA LEU A 35 -3.25 -14.82 11.20
C LEU A 35 -3.35 -16.24 11.74
N VAL A 36 -3.83 -17.19 10.96
CA VAL A 36 -3.93 -18.60 11.37
C VAL A 36 -2.53 -19.23 11.44
N ALA A 37 -1.72 -19.12 10.40
CA ALA A 37 -0.43 -19.80 10.34
C ALA A 37 0.59 -19.19 11.30
N PHE A 38 0.77 -17.88 11.26
CA PHE A 38 1.78 -17.20 12.07
C PHE A 38 1.24 -16.75 13.42
N GLY A 39 0.00 -16.27 13.48
CA GLY A 39 -0.59 -15.80 14.72
C GLY A 39 -1.01 -16.93 15.64
N TYR A 40 -1.79 -17.88 15.13
CA TYR A 40 -2.34 -18.96 15.96
C TYR A 40 -1.41 -20.18 16.05
N ALA A 41 -0.94 -20.73 14.93
CA ALA A 41 -0.18 -21.97 14.95
C ALA A 41 1.26 -21.79 15.46
N MET A 42 1.94 -20.70 15.07
CA MET A 42 3.34 -20.44 15.44
C MET A 42 3.49 -19.45 16.60
N GLY A 43 2.49 -18.59 16.81
CA GLY A 43 2.54 -17.50 17.80
C GLY A 43 2.17 -17.88 19.22
N GLN A 44 1.75 -19.13 19.49
CA GLN A 44 1.38 -19.57 20.85
C GLN A 44 2.59 -19.51 21.77
N GLY A 45 2.44 -18.76 22.87
CA GLY A 45 3.51 -18.57 23.87
C GLY A 45 4.62 -17.59 23.45
N VAL A 46 4.57 -17.01 22.25
CA VAL A 46 5.53 -16.01 21.79
C VAL A 46 5.02 -14.60 22.14
N SER A 47 5.83 -13.85 22.89
CA SER A 47 5.60 -12.43 23.13
C SER A 47 6.72 -11.59 22.51
N ILE A 48 6.36 -10.45 21.95
CA ILE A 48 7.27 -9.48 21.34
C ILE A 48 6.98 -8.12 21.97
N GLN A 49 7.97 -7.54 22.65
CA GLN A 49 7.86 -6.24 23.30
C GLN A 49 6.64 -6.13 24.25
N GLY A 50 6.29 -7.21 24.95
CA GLY A 50 5.18 -7.26 25.90
C GLY A 50 3.80 -7.52 25.28
N HIS A 51 3.72 -7.66 23.94
CA HIS A 51 2.50 -7.98 23.21
C HIS A 51 2.50 -9.43 22.71
N THR A 52 1.32 -10.01 22.54
CA THR A 52 1.20 -11.31 21.89
C THR A 52 1.65 -11.22 20.44
N TYR A 53 2.11 -12.34 19.86
CA TYR A 53 2.55 -12.33 18.47
C TYR A 53 1.45 -11.90 17.48
N ILE A 54 0.19 -12.23 17.76
CA ILE A 54 -0.96 -11.80 16.94
C ILE A 54 -1.11 -10.28 16.99
N GLU A 55 -0.99 -9.67 18.17
CA GLU A 55 -1.03 -8.20 18.30
C GLU A 55 0.10 -7.53 17.54
N PHE A 56 1.30 -8.09 17.56
CA PHE A 56 2.43 -7.61 16.77
C PHE A 56 2.20 -7.75 15.27
N LEU A 57 1.57 -8.84 14.84
CA LEU A 57 1.39 -9.19 13.43
C LEU A 57 0.40 -8.27 12.71
N ILE A 58 -0.72 -7.89 13.36
CA ILE A 58 -1.80 -7.13 12.70
C ILE A 58 -1.34 -5.76 12.18
N PRO A 59 -0.64 -4.90 12.93
CA PRO A 59 -0.11 -3.64 12.38
C PRO A 59 0.84 -3.85 11.20
N GLY A 60 1.65 -4.91 11.22
CA GLY A 60 2.49 -5.30 10.10
C GLY A 60 1.68 -5.70 8.85
N LEU A 61 0.62 -6.51 9.03
CA LEU A 61 -0.29 -6.88 7.94
C LEU A 61 -1.05 -5.66 7.39
N VAL A 62 -1.39 -4.69 8.22
CA VAL A 62 -1.98 -3.42 7.80
C VAL A 62 -1.01 -2.66 6.90
N ALA A 63 0.26 -2.52 7.30
CA ALA A 63 1.28 -1.87 6.48
C ALA A 63 1.49 -2.60 5.15
N MET A 64 1.63 -3.91 5.19
CA MET A 64 1.78 -4.75 4.00
C MET A 64 0.58 -4.65 3.05
N SER A 65 -0.63 -4.73 3.59
CA SER A 65 -1.85 -4.68 2.78
C SER A 65 -2.09 -3.29 2.19
N SER A 66 -1.85 -2.23 2.96
CA SER A 66 -1.96 -0.86 2.43
C SER A 66 -0.98 -0.62 1.28
N MET A 67 0.23 -1.17 1.35
CA MET A 67 1.21 -1.15 0.26
C MET A 67 0.70 -1.92 -0.95
N THR A 68 0.39 -3.20 -0.77
CA THR A 68 0.07 -4.10 -1.89
C THR A 68 -1.21 -3.70 -2.61
N GLN A 69 -2.23 -3.26 -1.89
CA GLN A 69 -3.49 -2.84 -2.49
C GLN A 69 -3.41 -1.45 -3.12
N ALA A 70 -2.63 -0.52 -2.56
CA ALA A 70 -2.32 0.74 -3.22
C ALA A 70 -1.55 0.51 -4.53
N PHE A 71 -0.54 -0.36 -4.51
CA PHE A 71 0.25 -0.70 -5.69
C PHE A 71 -0.55 -1.43 -6.78
N ALA A 72 -1.58 -2.18 -6.41
CA ALA A 72 -2.43 -2.91 -7.35
C ALA A 72 -3.16 -2.01 -8.37
N ILE A 73 -3.26 -0.69 -8.13
CA ILE A 73 -3.82 0.26 -9.12
C ILE A 73 -3.01 0.24 -10.41
N GLY A 74 -1.71 -0.02 -10.37
CA GLY A 74 -0.86 -0.15 -11.55
C GLY A 74 -1.32 -1.22 -12.53
N SER A 75 -1.85 -2.34 -12.02
CA SER A 75 -2.42 -3.39 -12.88
C SER A 75 -3.70 -2.94 -13.57
N GLU A 76 -4.56 -2.18 -12.89
CA GLU A 76 -5.79 -1.63 -13.50
C GLU A 76 -5.44 -0.60 -14.59
N ILE A 77 -4.46 0.27 -14.33
CA ILE A 77 -3.94 1.23 -15.33
C ILE A 77 -3.40 0.49 -16.56
N ASN A 78 -2.64 -0.58 -16.36
CA ASN A 78 -2.09 -1.37 -17.47
C ASN A 78 -3.18 -2.08 -18.26
N ILE A 79 -4.21 -2.60 -17.61
CA ILE A 79 -5.37 -3.16 -18.31
C ILE A 79 -6.08 -2.07 -19.12
N ALA A 80 -6.30 -0.91 -18.54
CA ALA A 80 -6.91 0.22 -19.23
C ALA A 80 -6.08 0.70 -20.43
N ARG A 81 -4.74 0.65 -20.30
CA ARG A 81 -3.80 1.11 -21.31
C ARG A 81 -3.64 0.10 -22.47
N PHE A 82 -3.38 -1.17 -22.17
CA PHE A 82 -2.99 -2.16 -23.15
C PHE A 82 -4.15 -2.98 -23.73
N TYR A 83 -5.24 -3.16 -22.99
CA TYR A 83 -6.37 -3.96 -23.45
C TYR A 83 -7.57 -3.13 -23.87
N TRP A 84 -7.85 -2.02 -23.18
CA TRP A 84 -9.04 -1.20 -23.45
C TRP A 84 -8.73 0.07 -24.23
N HIS A 85 -7.45 0.45 -24.39
CA HIS A 85 -6.99 1.68 -25.05
C HIS A 85 -7.61 2.97 -24.51
N ILE A 86 -8.11 2.95 -23.27
CA ILE A 86 -8.78 4.09 -22.62
C ILE A 86 -7.79 5.21 -22.29
N PHE A 87 -6.49 4.90 -22.18
CA PHE A 87 -5.48 5.91 -21.91
C PHE A 87 -5.40 6.97 -23.01
N GLU A 88 -5.62 6.57 -24.27
CA GLU A 88 -5.68 7.48 -25.43
C GLU A 88 -6.86 8.46 -25.33
N GLU A 89 -8.01 8.01 -24.78
CA GLU A 89 -9.15 8.89 -24.51
C GLU A 89 -8.83 9.94 -23.44
N PHE A 90 -8.05 9.57 -22.41
CA PHE A 90 -7.58 10.53 -21.40
C PHE A 90 -6.56 11.51 -21.97
N GLN A 91 -5.76 11.10 -22.94
CA GLN A 91 -4.84 11.99 -23.63
C GLN A 91 -5.57 13.03 -24.49
N ALA A 92 -6.65 12.64 -25.16
CA ALA A 92 -7.49 13.52 -25.96
C ALA A 92 -8.34 14.49 -25.09
N ALA A 93 -8.61 14.13 -23.84
CA ALA A 93 -9.40 14.95 -22.93
C ALA A 93 -8.58 16.13 -22.37
N PRO A 94 -9.19 17.28 -22.05
CA PRO A 94 -8.52 18.44 -21.44
C PRO A 94 -8.24 18.22 -19.93
N ILE A 95 -7.54 17.13 -19.61
CA ILE A 95 -7.16 16.75 -18.25
C ILE A 95 -5.66 16.96 -18.08
N SER A 96 -5.24 17.68 -17.04
CA SER A 96 -3.82 17.83 -16.74
C SER A 96 -3.21 16.53 -16.20
N ASN A 97 -1.90 16.32 -16.47
CA ASN A 97 -1.18 15.12 -16.02
C ASN A 97 -1.24 14.94 -14.50
N GLY A 98 -1.10 16.04 -13.74
CA GLY A 98 -1.25 16.00 -12.27
C GLY A 98 -2.66 15.61 -11.82
N ALA A 99 -3.71 16.02 -12.55
CA ALA A 99 -5.08 15.62 -12.25
C ALA A 99 -5.30 14.13 -12.53
N TYR A 100 -4.72 13.59 -13.60
CA TYR A 100 -4.73 12.15 -13.89
C TYR A 100 -4.07 11.36 -12.76
N VAL A 101 -2.82 11.70 -12.43
CA VAL A 101 -2.07 11.02 -11.36
C VAL A 101 -2.81 11.10 -10.03
N LEU A 102 -3.33 12.28 -9.67
CA LEU A 102 -4.08 12.45 -8.41
C LEU A 102 -5.32 11.55 -8.35
N GLY A 103 -6.07 11.44 -9.44
CA GLY A 103 -7.25 10.57 -9.52
C GLY A 103 -6.91 9.10 -9.30
N GLU A 104 -5.89 8.60 -9.99
CA GLU A 104 -5.43 7.21 -9.89
C GLU A 104 -4.83 6.91 -8.49
N VAL A 105 -4.03 7.82 -7.95
CA VAL A 105 -3.44 7.68 -6.60
C VAL A 105 -4.54 7.62 -5.55
N LEU A 106 -5.54 8.50 -5.60
CA LEU A 106 -6.66 8.46 -4.67
C LEU A 106 -7.47 7.16 -4.78
N ALA A 107 -7.61 6.61 -5.98
CA ALA A 107 -8.25 5.31 -6.19
C ALA A 107 -7.45 4.18 -5.54
N GLY A 108 -6.13 4.16 -5.73
CA GLY A 108 -5.23 3.21 -5.07
C GLY A 108 -5.29 3.32 -3.53
N MET A 109 -5.29 4.55 -2.98
CA MET A 109 -5.44 4.79 -1.54
C MET A 109 -6.79 4.28 -1.01
N THR A 110 -7.89 4.49 -1.76
CA THR A 110 -9.22 4.00 -1.37
C THR A 110 -9.25 2.47 -1.30
N ARG A 111 -8.64 1.78 -2.26
CA ARG A 111 -8.50 0.31 -2.24
C ARG A 111 -7.72 -0.15 -1.02
N ALA A 112 -6.61 0.52 -0.70
CA ALA A 112 -5.80 0.23 0.48
C ALA A 112 -6.60 0.40 1.78
N LEU A 113 -7.35 1.49 1.93
CA LEU A 113 -8.19 1.74 3.11
C LEU A 113 -9.25 0.66 3.30
N LEU A 114 -9.91 0.22 2.22
CA LEU A 114 -10.89 -0.87 2.28
C LEU A 114 -10.24 -2.19 2.72
N ALA A 115 -9.09 -2.53 2.15
CA ALA A 115 -8.36 -3.74 2.54
C ALA A 115 -7.86 -3.70 3.99
N VAL A 116 -7.36 -2.55 4.44
CA VAL A 116 -6.98 -2.33 5.84
C VAL A 116 -8.17 -2.51 6.77
N SER A 117 -9.36 -2.00 6.40
CA SER A 117 -10.58 -2.18 7.20
C SER A 117 -10.95 -3.65 7.36
N ILE A 118 -10.72 -4.48 6.34
CA ILE A 118 -10.93 -5.94 6.42
C ILE A 118 -9.95 -6.56 7.41
N ILE A 119 -8.67 -6.20 7.37
CA ILE A 119 -7.66 -6.74 8.31
C ILE A 119 -7.99 -6.34 9.74
N LEU A 120 -8.40 -5.09 9.97
CA LEU A 120 -8.81 -4.64 11.29
C LEU A 120 -10.04 -5.40 11.80
N ALA A 121 -11.03 -5.67 10.93
CA ALA A 121 -12.18 -6.48 11.27
C ALA A 121 -11.79 -7.92 11.62
N LEU A 122 -10.88 -8.54 10.86
CA LEU A 122 -10.32 -9.85 11.18
C LEU A 122 -9.57 -9.80 12.52
N GLY A 123 -8.74 -8.78 12.76
CA GLY A 123 -8.04 -8.61 14.03
C GLY A 123 -8.96 -8.54 15.23
N MET A 124 -10.09 -7.83 15.11
CA MET A 124 -11.12 -7.78 16.15
C MET A 124 -11.76 -9.15 16.41
N LEU A 125 -11.99 -9.97 15.37
CA LEU A 125 -12.50 -11.33 15.48
C LEU A 125 -11.51 -12.25 16.22
N PHE A 126 -10.19 -12.00 16.11
CA PHE A 126 -9.15 -12.70 16.88
C PHE A 126 -8.92 -12.10 18.27
N GLY A 127 -9.77 -11.16 18.72
CA GLY A 127 -9.73 -10.57 20.06
C GLY A 127 -8.66 -9.50 20.25
N VAL A 128 -8.01 -9.03 19.20
CA VAL A 128 -6.96 -8.01 19.29
C VAL A 128 -7.56 -6.62 19.36
N LYS A 129 -7.09 -5.85 20.36
CA LYS A 129 -7.49 -4.45 20.56
C LYS A 129 -6.31 -3.54 20.24
N LEU A 130 -6.43 -2.73 19.20
CA LEU A 130 -5.42 -1.77 18.78
C LEU A 130 -5.94 -0.34 18.97
N SER A 131 -5.03 0.59 19.23
CA SER A 131 -5.34 2.02 19.23
C SER A 131 -5.37 2.55 17.79
N LEU A 132 -6.56 2.82 17.27
CA LEU A 132 -6.77 3.36 15.93
C LEU A 132 -6.80 4.89 15.94
N ASN A 133 -5.72 5.50 16.41
CA ASN A 133 -5.58 6.95 16.54
C ASN A 133 -5.26 7.64 15.19
N GLY A 134 -5.21 8.99 15.19
CA GLY A 134 -4.92 9.78 13.98
C GLY A 134 -3.55 9.47 13.36
N PHE A 135 -2.53 9.13 14.15
CA PHE A 135 -1.21 8.76 13.66
C PHE A 135 -1.21 7.40 12.94
N PHE A 136 -2.01 6.46 13.41
CA PHE A 136 -2.22 5.18 12.74
C PHE A 136 -2.75 5.38 11.31
N TRP A 137 -3.83 6.15 11.17
CA TRP A 137 -4.44 6.43 9.87
C TRP A 137 -3.54 7.28 8.98
N ALA A 138 -2.81 8.24 9.54
CA ALA A 138 -1.83 9.03 8.79
C ALA A 138 -0.71 8.14 8.23
N GLY A 139 -0.21 7.17 9.00
CA GLY A 139 0.76 6.18 8.53
C GLY A 139 0.23 5.33 7.39
N VAL A 140 -1.02 4.83 7.49
CA VAL A 140 -1.69 4.06 6.44
C VAL A 140 -1.85 4.91 5.16
N LEU A 141 -2.29 6.16 5.29
CA LEU A 141 -2.50 7.06 4.16
C LEU A 141 -1.20 7.41 3.46
N LEU A 142 -0.14 7.74 4.22
CA LEU A 142 1.17 8.04 3.62
C LEU A 142 1.77 6.82 2.93
N ASN A 143 1.69 5.63 3.55
CA ASN A 143 2.14 4.40 2.90
C ASN A 143 1.39 4.15 1.60
N SER A 144 0.07 4.28 1.62
CA SER A 144 -0.76 4.12 0.43
C SER A 144 -0.44 5.15 -0.65
N LEU A 145 -0.14 6.41 -0.28
CA LEU A 145 0.28 7.47 -1.19
C LEU A 145 1.59 7.11 -1.90
N VAL A 146 2.61 6.66 -1.15
CA VAL A 146 3.90 6.25 -1.71
C VAL A 146 3.71 5.17 -2.78
N PHE A 147 3.02 4.08 -2.42
CA PHE A 147 2.93 2.92 -3.29
C PHE A 147 1.91 3.08 -4.42
N ALA A 148 0.84 3.85 -4.24
CA ALA A 148 -0.05 4.22 -5.34
C ALA A 148 0.67 5.13 -6.36
N SER A 149 1.44 6.11 -5.89
CA SER A 149 2.22 6.98 -6.78
C SER A 149 3.29 6.21 -7.54
N LEU A 150 4.01 5.31 -6.86
CA LEU A 150 4.98 4.42 -7.48
C LEU A 150 4.32 3.52 -8.53
N ALA A 151 3.13 2.98 -8.22
CA ALA A 151 2.37 2.14 -9.15
C ALA A 151 1.98 2.88 -10.42
N VAL A 152 1.49 4.12 -10.31
CA VAL A 152 1.16 4.97 -11.47
C VAL A 152 2.41 5.22 -12.32
N ALA A 153 3.55 5.57 -11.70
CA ALA A 153 4.80 5.79 -12.43
C ALA A 153 5.25 4.53 -13.18
N LEU A 154 5.30 3.39 -12.50
CA LEU A 154 5.74 2.13 -13.10
C LEU A 154 4.77 1.62 -14.17
N ALA A 155 3.46 1.80 -14.00
CA ALA A 155 2.47 1.44 -15.01
C ALA A 155 2.65 2.20 -16.33
N MET A 156 3.24 3.40 -16.29
CA MET A 156 3.56 4.14 -17.52
C MET A 156 4.89 3.72 -18.15
N LEU A 157 5.84 3.20 -17.35
CA LEU A 157 7.16 2.78 -17.82
C LEU A 157 7.17 1.37 -18.40
N VAL A 158 6.34 0.47 -17.86
CA VAL A 158 6.26 -0.92 -18.35
C VAL A 158 5.63 -0.98 -19.74
N LYS A 159 6.08 -1.96 -20.53
CA LYS A 159 5.64 -2.16 -21.91
C LYS A 159 4.57 -3.24 -22.05
N SER A 160 4.37 -4.03 -20.99
CA SER A 160 3.41 -5.14 -21.01
C SER A 160 2.84 -5.40 -19.61
N HIS A 161 1.71 -6.10 -19.56
CA HIS A 161 1.15 -6.59 -18.32
C HIS A 161 2.07 -7.62 -17.62
N SER A 162 2.85 -8.37 -18.39
CA SER A 162 3.86 -9.29 -17.86
C SER A 162 4.97 -8.57 -17.08
N ASP A 163 5.46 -7.43 -17.60
CA ASP A 163 6.48 -6.63 -16.89
C ASP A 163 5.96 -6.11 -15.55
N GLN A 164 4.68 -5.71 -15.51
CA GLN A 164 4.03 -5.29 -14.25
C GLN A 164 3.96 -6.45 -13.24
N ALA A 165 3.63 -7.65 -13.70
CA ALA A 165 3.59 -8.83 -12.84
C ALA A 165 5.00 -9.18 -12.31
N MET A 166 6.03 -9.05 -13.13
CA MET A 166 7.43 -9.21 -12.70
C MET A 166 7.81 -8.19 -11.63
N MET A 167 7.50 -6.91 -11.81
CA MET A 167 7.76 -5.88 -10.81
C MET A 167 7.06 -6.17 -9.48
N ASN A 168 5.82 -6.64 -9.53
CA ASN A 168 5.09 -7.05 -8.34
C ASN A 168 5.81 -8.19 -7.60
N SER A 169 6.27 -9.21 -8.33
CA SER A 169 6.94 -10.38 -7.75
C SER A 169 8.36 -10.08 -7.24
N PHE A 170 9.14 -9.25 -7.95
CA PHE A 170 10.54 -9.02 -7.60
C PHE A 170 10.76 -7.79 -6.69
N ILE A 171 9.83 -6.86 -6.63
CA ILE A 171 9.97 -5.65 -5.81
C ILE A 171 8.97 -5.68 -4.65
N ILE A 172 7.68 -5.73 -4.95
CA ILE A 172 6.65 -5.55 -3.92
C ILE A 172 6.57 -6.76 -2.99
N THR A 173 6.64 -7.99 -3.52
CA THR A 173 6.57 -9.19 -2.69
C THR A 173 7.73 -9.29 -1.69
N PRO A 174 9.01 -9.12 -2.06
CA PRO A 174 10.10 -9.10 -1.07
C PRO A 174 9.95 -7.96 -0.05
N MET A 175 9.56 -6.77 -0.48
CA MET A 175 9.32 -5.64 0.43
C MET A 175 8.21 -5.96 1.44
N ALA A 176 7.15 -6.64 1.03
CA ALA A 176 6.04 -7.04 1.89
C ALA A 176 6.48 -7.94 3.05
N PHE A 177 7.41 -8.84 2.79
CA PHE A 177 7.93 -9.77 3.80
C PHE A 177 9.04 -9.15 4.66
N LEU A 178 9.93 -8.38 4.05
CA LEU A 178 11.13 -7.85 4.72
C LEU A 178 10.90 -6.52 5.44
N GLY A 179 9.82 -5.81 5.18
CA GLY A 179 9.50 -4.49 5.75
C GLY A 179 9.07 -4.51 7.23
N GLY A 180 9.44 -5.54 8.01
CA GLY A 180 9.09 -5.63 9.43
C GLY A 180 7.66 -6.11 9.70
N THR A 181 7.00 -6.74 8.72
CA THR A 181 5.62 -7.25 8.85
C THR A 181 5.54 -8.41 9.84
N PHE A 182 6.40 -9.41 9.66
CA PHE A 182 6.32 -10.70 10.35
C PHE A 182 7.29 -10.84 11.53
N PHE A 183 8.30 -10.02 11.61
CA PHE A 183 9.34 -10.07 12.66
C PHE A 183 9.86 -8.67 12.99
N PRO A 184 10.35 -8.47 14.22
CA PRO A 184 11.03 -7.22 14.60
C PRO A 184 12.35 -7.10 13.86
N LEU A 185 12.62 -5.93 13.28
CA LEU A 185 13.85 -5.68 12.51
C LEU A 185 15.09 -5.73 13.39
N GLU A 186 14.96 -5.41 14.67
CA GLU A 186 16.03 -5.42 15.67
C GLU A 186 16.64 -6.82 15.89
N ARG A 187 15.95 -7.88 15.47
CA ARG A 187 16.48 -9.25 15.51
C ARG A 187 17.42 -9.61 14.37
N LEU A 188 17.49 -8.75 13.36
CA LEU A 188 18.34 -8.98 12.19
C LEU A 188 19.74 -8.39 12.42
N PRO A 189 20.78 -8.91 11.73
CA PRO A 189 22.10 -8.28 11.71
C PRO A 189 22.06 -6.82 11.25
N GLU A 190 22.92 -5.97 11.78
CA GLU A 190 22.95 -4.52 11.52
C GLU A 190 23.03 -4.16 10.02
N TRP A 191 23.80 -4.93 9.25
CA TRP A 191 23.90 -4.70 7.82
C TRP A 191 22.58 -4.94 7.07
N ILE A 192 21.76 -5.90 7.52
CA ILE A 192 20.42 -6.13 6.96
C ILE A 192 19.48 -5.00 7.39
N GLN A 193 19.54 -4.59 8.66
CA GLN A 193 18.72 -3.46 9.14
C GLN A 193 19.00 -2.20 8.32
N SER A 194 20.27 -1.91 8.01
CA SER A 194 20.67 -0.76 7.20
C SER A 194 20.12 -0.83 5.77
N VAL A 195 20.08 -2.01 5.17
CA VAL A 195 19.47 -2.20 3.84
C VAL A 195 17.95 -2.02 3.90
N LEU A 196 17.30 -2.59 4.91
CA LEU A 196 15.85 -2.53 5.05
C LEU A 196 15.35 -1.13 5.45
N SER A 197 16.20 -0.32 6.11
CA SER A 197 15.85 1.08 6.43
C SER A 197 15.74 1.98 5.20
N ILE A 198 16.22 1.55 4.03
CA ILE A 198 16.00 2.27 2.76
C ILE A 198 14.55 2.09 2.27
N LEU A 199 13.87 1.01 2.69
CA LEU A 199 12.55 0.67 2.19
C LEU A 199 11.46 1.53 2.86
N PRO A 200 10.59 2.22 2.09
CA PRO A 200 9.51 3.01 2.66
C PRO A 200 8.56 2.21 3.58
N ILE A 201 8.33 0.93 3.24
CA ILE A 201 7.45 0.04 4.03
C ILE A 201 7.99 -0.18 5.46
N THR A 202 9.30 -0.17 5.66
CA THR A 202 9.94 -0.31 6.97
C THR A 202 9.52 0.83 7.90
N HIS A 203 9.58 2.06 7.40
CA HIS A 203 9.15 3.25 8.14
C HIS A 203 7.64 3.25 8.38
N ALA A 204 6.86 2.86 7.36
CA ALA A 204 5.41 2.76 7.46
C ALA A 204 4.98 1.72 8.52
N SER A 205 5.59 0.52 8.52
CA SER A 205 5.29 -0.52 9.51
C SER A 205 5.65 -0.07 10.92
N GLY A 206 6.76 0.65 11.09
CA GLY A 206 7.15 1.28 12.35
C GLY A 206 6.16 2.32 12.84
N ILE A 207 5.73 3.25 11.98
CA ILE A 207 4.70 4.26 12.31
C ILE A 207 3.40 3.59 12.73
N ILE A 208 2.87 2.70 11.90
CA ILE A 208 1.57 2.05 12.11
C ILE A 208 1.59 1.22 13.40
N ARG A 209 2.67 0.48 13.66
CA ARG A 209 2.83 -0.35 14.86
C ARG A 209 2.95 0.50 16.13
N ASN A 210 3.83 1.49 16.15
CA ASN A 210 4.00 2.36 17.29
C ASN A 210 2.72 3.15 17.60
N ALA A 211 2.01 3.62 16.56
CA ALA A 211 0.70 4.26 16.74
C ALA A 211 -0.35 3.30 17.32
N ALA A 212 -0.37 2.03 16.85
CA ALA A 212 -1.31 1.01 17.31
C ALA A 212 -1.10 0.65 18.81
N PHE A 213 0.15 0.72 19.29
CA PHE A 213 0.50 0.43 20.67
C PHE A 213 0.57 1.67 21.57
N GLY A 214 0.36 2.85 21.02
CA GLY A 214 0.48 4.10 21.78
C GLY A 214 1.91 4.50 22.14
N HIS A 215 2.90 3.94 21.43
CA HIS A 215 4.30 4.26 21.61
C HIS A 215 4.68 5.55 20.86
N ALA A 216 5.77 6.18 21.30
CA ALA A 216 6.35 7.32 20.60
C ALA A 216 6.84 6.91 19.20
N ILE A 217 6.56 7.76 18.20
CA ILE A 217 6.95 7.53 16.81
C ILE A 217 8.10 8.47 16.50
N ALA A 218 9.22 7.93 16.04
CA ALA A 218 10.37 8.72 15.64
C ALA A 218 10.01 9.64 14.46
N SER A 219 10.37 10.92 14.56
CA SER A 219 10.14 11.93 13.51
C SER A 219 10.80 11.57 12.18
N GLU A 220 11.91 10.85 12.23
CA GLU A 220 12.64 10.34 11.07
C GLU A 220 11.72 9.48 10.17
N ASN A 221 10.96 8.56 10.75
CA ASN A 221 10.04 7.70 9.99
C ASN A 221 9.01 8.51 9.19
N TRP A 222 8.51 9.60 9.79
CA TRP A 222 7.57 10.50 9.11
C TRP A 222 8.23 11.26 7.97
N MET A 223 9.44 11.78 8.20
CA MET A 223 10.18 12.54 7.18
C MET A 223 10.53 11.67 5.98
N VAL A 224 11.05 10.47 6.22
CA VAL A 224 11.39 9.53 5.13
C VAL A 224 10.15 9.14 4.35
N LEU A 225 9.07 8.74 5.02
CA LEU A 225 7.86 8.28 4.34
C LEU A 225 7.17 9.41 3.57
N ALA A 226 7.09 10.62 4.12
CA ALA A 226 6.53 11.79 3.45
C ALA A 226 7.41 12.23 2.26
N GLY A 227 8.74 12.23 2.44
CA GLY A 227 9.69 12.53 1.37
C GLY A 227 9.58 11.54 0.22
N CYS A 228 9.53 10.24 0.51
CA CYS A 228 9.29 9.19 -0.50
C CYS A 228 7.96 9.41 -1.23
N GLY A 229 6.88 9.74 -0.50
CA GLY A 229 5.57 10.00 -1.08
C GLY A 229 5.60 11.18 -2.04
N PHE A 230 6.23 12.27 -1.66
CA PHE A 230 6.38 13.44 -2.50
C PHE A 230 7.21 13.15 -3.76
N ILE A 231 8.35 12.49 -3.60
CA ILE A 231 9.24 12.12 -4.72
C ILE A 231 8.51 11.18 -5.70
N CYS A 232 7.84 10.13 -5.19
CA CYS A 232 7.10 9.19 -6.04
C CYS A 232 5.94 9.88 -6.78
N PHE A 233 5.24 10.81 -6.13
CA PHE A 233 4.15 11.55 -6.77
C PHE A 233 4.65 12.45 -7.90
N ILE A 234 5.72 13.22 -7.66
CA ILE A 234 6.32 14.07 -8.70
C ILE A 234 6.86 13.19 -9.85
N PHE A 235 7.52 12.09 -9.52
CA PHE A 235 8.01 11.14 -10.52
C PHE A 235 6.86 10.59 -11.38
N ALA A 236 5.73 10.22 -10.76
CA ALA A 236 4.54 9.78 -11.50
C ALA A 236 4.02 10.86 -12.46
N VAL A 237 3.95 12.13 -12.03
CA VAL A 237 3.52 13.24 -12.89
C VAL A 237 4.46 13.43 -14.09
N LEU A 238 5.78 13.34 -13.86
CA LEU A 238 6.78 13.49 -14.93
C LEU A 238 6.73 12.33 -15.94
N VAL A 239 6.55 11.10 -15.45
CA VAL A 239 6.46 9.93 -16.34
C VAL A 239 5.18 9.94 -17.15
N VAL A 240 4.04 10.32 -16.55
CA VAL A 240 2.78 10.49 -17.28
C VAL A 240 2.90 11.58 -18.35
N HIS A 241 3.64 12.66 -18.08
CA HIS A 241 3.90 13.70 -19.08
C HIS A 241 4.65 13.15 -20.31
N ARG A 242 5.73 12.42 -20.04
CA ARG A 242 6.52 11.78 -21.14
C ARG A 242 5.75 10.70 -21.93
N ALA A 243 4.79 10.04 -21.29
CA ALA A 243 3.97 9.04 -21.96
C ALA A 243 2.86 9.64 -22.84
N ARG A 244 2.62 10.95 -22.75
CA ARG A 244 1.69 11.72 -23.59
C ARG A 244 2.34 12.30 -24.84
N ASP A 245 3.64 12.54 -24.79
CA ASP A 245 4.44 13.02 -25.91
C ASP A 245 4.90 11.84 -26.79
#